data_b28a847919546af08f3cd81100bab0d0
#
_entry.id   b28a847919546af08f3cd81100bab0d0
#
_cell.length_a   1.000
_cell.length_b   1.000
_cell.length_c   1.000
_cell.angle_alpha   90.00
_cell.angle_beta   90.00
_cell.angle_gamma   90.00
#
_symmetry.space_group_name_H-M   'P 1'
#
loop_
_entity.id
_entity.type
_entity.pdbx_description
1 polymer ?
#
loop_
_entity_poly.entity_id
_entity_poly.type
_entity_poly.pdbx_seq_one_letter_code
_entity_poly.pdbx_strand_id
1 'polypeptide(L)'
;CSLVGSEMCIRDRNEEAFERATSIYYADKVIPMLPTQLSNGICSLNEGEDRLAFSCLMRLDENGEIRSYKFVKSVICSRVKGVYKEINALLEPEEGVDLTDLKTKYEAVLDQLPTMDELYRKRLVLRKARGAMDIESNEAKLVMDENGRCIDIVKRDRGTSECMIEEFMLLANQCAANAGRTNKAPFVYRVHEAPDAEKMEKLSATLLACGLNAKFKNPIPTQLELAALLDETRGQPIQIPVHTGILRSMQKARYAPQPLGHYGLVLADYAHFTSPIRRYPDLAIHRILTEMLNGVSASQLQRDFNEFAQQASEKSSKQEVAAVRIAVSYTHLRAHETAANL
;
A
#
# COMPACT_ATOMS: atom_id res chain seq x y z
N CYS A 1 13.13 11.17 13.49
CA CYS A 1 13.96 12.37 13.25
C CYS A 1 13.80 13.29 14.43
N SER A 2 14.83 13.38 15.28
CA SER A 2 14.96 14.49 16.25
C SER A 2 15.42 15.71 15.44
N LEU A 3 14.46 16.48 14.92
CA LEU A 3 14.76 17.77 14.36
C LEU A 3 15.01 18.73 15.50
N VAL A 4 16.26 19.09 15.72
CA VAL A 4 16.66 20.25 16.50
C VAL A 4 16.16 21.49 15.73
N GLY A 5 14.97 21.91 16.04
CA GLY A 5 14.32 23.11 15.55
C GLY A 5 13.34 23.57 16.61
N SER A 6 13.08 24.87 16.72
CA SER A 6 12.14 25.39 17.70
C SER A 6 10.83 24.58 17.69
N GLU A 7 10.24 24.32 18.83
CA GLU A 7 8.96 23.57 18.96
C GLU A 7 7.87 24.13 18.03
N MET A 8 7.90 25.41 17.73
CA MET A 8 7.04 26.11 16.79
C MET A 8 7.19 25.57 15.36
N CYS A 9 8.42 25.39 14.86
CA CYS A 9 8.66 24.85 13.52
C CYS A 9 8.27 23.36 13.38
N ILE A 10 8.29 22.60 14.49
CA ILE A 10 7.82 21.20 14.50
C ILE A 10 6.29 21.18 14.47
N ARG A 11 5.64 22.07 15.21
CA ARG A 11 4.19 22.21 15.24
C ARG A 11 3.64 22.61 13.87
N ASP A 12 4.14 23.68 13.27
CA ASP A 12 3.69 24.18 11.96
C ASP A 12 3.82 23.11 10.87
N ARG A 13 4.95 22.40 10.81
CA ARG A 13 5.14 21.31 9.87
C ARG A 13 4.22 20.11 10.09
N ASN A 14 3.90 19.83 11.35
CA ASN A 14 2.94 18.78 11.66
C ASN A 14 1.53 19.19 11.27
N GLU A 15 1.13 20.43 11.52
CA GLU A 15 -0.16 20.98 11.12
C GLU A 15 -0.31 20.94 9.60
N GLU A 16 0.70 21.37 8.85
CA GLU A 16 0.71 21.29 7.37
C GLU A 16 0.60 19.84 6.88
N ALA A 17 1.36 18.91 7.47
CA ALA A 17 1.29 17.48 7.10
C ALA A 17 -0.09 16.88 7.44
N PHE A 18 -0.70 17.28 8.55
CA PHE A 18 -2.04 16.88 8.94
C PHE A 18 -3.10 17.44 7.98
N GLU A 19 -3.00 18.72 7.61
CA GLU A 19 -3.92 19.34 6.67
C GLU A 19 -3.86 18.71 5.27
N ARG A 20 -2.67 18.38 4.77
CA ARG A 20 -2.48 17.65 3.51
C ARG A 20 -2.90 16.20 3.61
N ALA A 21 -2.59 15.53 4.72
CA ALA A 21 -2.81 14.12 5.07
C ALA A 21 -2.24 13.09 4.09
N THR A 22 -1.97 13.44 2.85
CA THR A 22 -1.36 12.57 1.83
C THR A 22 -0.60 13.37 0.77
N SER A 23 0.42 12.76 0.18
CA SER A 23 1.01 13.28 -1.07
C SER A 23 0.08 13.04 -2.25
N ILE A 24 0.08 13.96 -3.21
CA ILE A 24 -0.71 13.87 -4.44
C ILE A 24 0.22 13.56 -5.60
N TYR A 25 -0.06 12.47 -6.32
CA TYR A 25 0.73 12.00 -7.44
C TYR A 25 0.00 12.31 -8.74
N TYR A 26 0.52 13.27 -9.50
CA TYR A 26 0.10 13.54 -10.86
C TYR A 26 0.93 12.71 -11.85
N ALA A 27 0.56 12.75 -13.11
CA ALA A 27 1.30 12.05 -14.16
C ALA A 27 2.73 12.58 -14.35
N ASP A 28 2.92 13.88 -14.15
CA ASP A 28 4.16 14.64 -14.43
C ASP A 28 4.86 15.19 -13.17
N LYS A 29 4.17 15.22 -12.03
CA LYS A 29 4.71 15.84 -10.80
C LYS A 29 4.09 15.23 -9.54
N VAL A 30 4.75 15.50 -8.42
CA VAL A 30 4.27 15.11 -7.09
C VAL A 30 4.14 16.34 -6.21
N ILE A 31 3.00 16.48 -5.52
CA ILE A 31 2.87 17.43 -4.41
C ILE A 31 3.08 16.63 -3.13
N PRO A 32 4.23 16.76 -2.47
CA PRO A 32 4.55 15.96 -1.29
C PRO A 32 3.77 16.42 -0.05
N MET A 33 3.44 15.49 0.84
CA MET A 33 2.85 15.78 2.15
C MET A 33 3.82 16.53 3.05
N LEU A 34 5.09 16.16 3.02
CA LEU A 34 6.17 16.80 3.76
C LEU A 34 7.03 17.67 2.85
N PRO A 35 7.67 18.74 3.34
CA PRO A 35 8.66 19.49 2.58
C PRO A 35 9.71 18.59 1.92
N THR A 36 10.17 18.94 0.73
CA THR A 36 11.11 18.12 -0.07
C THR A 36 12.42 17.86 0.65
N GLN A 37 12.90 18.82 1.47
CA GLN A 37 14.09 18.64 2.30
C GLN A 37 13.95 17.50 3.31
N LEU A 38 12.73 17.22 3.75
CA LEU A 38 12.42 16.07 4.61
C LEU A 38 12.16 14.82 3.78
N SER A 39 11.22 14.89 2.83
CA SER A 39 10.75 13.72 2.08
C SER A 39 11.83 13.09 1.19
N ASN A 40 12.69 13.91 0.57
CA ASN A 40 13.73 13.44 -0.34
C ASN A 40 15.14 13.46 0.30
N GLY A 41 15.29 14.16 1.42
CA GLY A 41 16.56 14.31 2.14
C GLY A 41 16.61 13.45 3.40
N ILE A 42 16.44 14.09 4.58
CA ILE A 42 16.71 13.49 5.90
C ILE A 42 15.87 12.23 6.19
N CYS A 43 14.62 12.19 5.74
CA CYS A 43 13.72 11.05 5.98
C CYS A 43 13.81 9.97 4.88
N SER A 44 14.48 10.25 3.76
CA SER A 44 14.68 9.27 2.69
C SER A 44 15.79 8.30 3.06
N LEU A 45 15.57 7.01 2.79
CA LEU A 45 16.57 5.95 3.02
C LEU A 45 17.54 5.88 1.83
N ASN A 46 18.31 6.97 1.64
CA ASN A 46 19.26 7.09 0.55
C ASN A 46 20.38 6.06 0.65
N GLU A 47 20.91 5.64 -0.50
CA GLU A 47 22.00 4.68 -0.61
C GLU A 47 23.28 5.23 0.02
N GLY A 48 23.99 4.40 0.77
CA GLY A 48 25.28 4.72 1.39
C GLY A 48 25.23 5.68 2.57
N GLU A 49 24.03 6.07 3.02
CA GLU A 49 23.87 7.02 4.11
C GLU A 49 23.21 6.39 5.33
N ASP A 50 23.76 6.65 6.51
CA ASP A 50 23.13 6.25 7.77
C ASP A 50 21.84 7.05 7.98
N ARG A 51 20.74 6.33 8.23
CA ARG A 51 19.41 6.91 8.46
C ARG A 51 18.76 6.35 9.69
N LEU A 52 18.15 7.24 10.48
CA LEU A 52 17.27 6.84 11.56
C LEU A 52 16.01 6.20 10.96
N ALA A 53 15.72 5.00 11.41
CA ALA A 53 14.56 4.23 10.94
C ALA A 53 13.73 3.69 12.12
N PHE A 54 12.45 3.47 11.84
CA PHE A 54 11.55 2.71 12.69
C PHE A 54 11.37 1.34 12.06
N SER A 55 11.98 0.31 12.65
CA SER A 55 12.06 -1.02 12.06
C SER A 55 11.08 -1.98 12.73
N CYS A 56 10.42 -2.80 11.91
CA CYS A 56 9.66 -3.96 12.35
C CYS A 56 10.49 -5.22 12.08
N LEU A 57 10.99 -5.84 13.14
CA LEU A 57 11.73 -7.10 13.05
C LEU A 57 10.74 -8.25 13.24
N MET A 58 10.69 -9.17 12.29
CA MET A 58 9.73 -10.29 12.28
C MET A 58 10.48 -11.62 12.22
N ARG A 59 9.98 -12.61 12.97
CA ARG A 59 10.34 -14.02 12.77
C ARG A 59 9.18 -14.72 12.10
N LEU A 60 9.48 -15.36 10.99
CA LEU A 60 8.53 -16.15 10.23
C LEU A 60 8.89 -17.63 10.36
N ASP A 61 7.90 -18.49 10.22
CA ASP A 61 8.14 -19.93 10.13
C ASP A 61 8.48 -20.37 8.69
N GLU A 62 8.65 -21.67 8.50
CA GLU A 62 8.94 -22.30 7.21
C GLU A 62 7.85 -22.08 6.14
N ASN A 63 6.60 -21.79 6.56
CA ASN A 63 5.49 -21.51 5.69
C ASN A 63 5.34 -19.99 5.38
N GLY A 64 6.15 -19.15 6.03
CA GLY A 64 6.07 -17.70 5.90
C GLY A 64 5.03 -17.04 6.83
N GLU A 65 4.52 -17.73 7.86
CA GLU A 65 3.63 -17.14 8.87
C GLU A 65 4.40 -16.42 9.96
N ILE A 66 3.85 -15.29 10.46
CA ILE A 66 4.47 -14.48 11.52
C ILE A 66 4.36 -15.24 12.85
N ARG A 67 5.51 -15.61 13.45
CA ARG A 67 5.61 -16.22 14.78
C ARG A 67 5.82 -15.19 15.89
N SER A 68 6.60 -14.18 15.62
CA SER A 68 6.81 -13.06 16.53
C SER A 68 7.29 -11.83 15.78
N TYR A 69 7.09 -10.67 16.39
CA TYR A 69 7.61 -9.41 15.85
C TYR A 69 7.94 -8.43 16.98
N LYS A 70 8.77 -7.46 16.69
CA LYS A 70 9.03 -6.31 17.55
C LYS A 70 9.32 -5.06 16.74
N PHE A 71 8.94 -3.92 17.28
CA PHE A 71 9.30 -2.62 16.75
C PHE A 71 10.52 -2.09 17.49
N VAL A 72 11.43 -1.44 16.77
CA VAL A 72 12.64 -0.84 17.35
C VAL A 72 13.00 0.44 16.61
N LYS A 73 13.57 1.41 17.33
CA LYS A 73 14.30 2.52 16.71
C LYS A 73 15.68 1.99 16.30
N SER A 74 16.09 2.27 15.09
CA SER A 74 17.33 1.73 14.51
C SER A 74 18.05 2.77 13.66
N VAL A 75 19.30 2.49 13.36
CA VAL A 75 20.04 3.17 12.30
C VAL A 75 20.25 2.14 11.18
N ILE A 76 19.92 2.50 9.96
CA ILE A 76 20.12 1.66 8.79
C ILE A 76 20.93 2.41 7.73
N CYS A 77 21.68 1.66 6.93
CA CYS A 77 22.37 2.15 5.74
C CYS A 77 21.93 1.31 4.55
N SER A 78 21.22 1.92 3.60
CA SER A 78 20.82 1.25 2.37
C SER A 78 22.03 0.95 1.52
N ARG A 79 22.23 -0.32 1.13
CA ARG A 79 23.40 -0.75 0.36
C ARG A 79 23.29 -0.41 -1.11
N VAL A 80 22.08 -0.43 -1.65
CA VAL A 80 21.80 -0.15 -3.07
C VAL A 80 20.39 0.41 -3.24
N LYS A 81 20.22 1.33 -4.16
CA LYS A 81 18.91 1.82 -4.59
C LYS A 81 18.32 0.87 -5.63
N GLY A 82 17.43 -0.01 -5.19
CA GLY A 82 16.74 -0.98 -6.06
C GLY A 82 15.82 -0.29 -7.08
N VAL A 83 15.87 -0.77 -8.31
CA VAL A 83 14.95 -0.39 -9.39
C VAL A 83 14.14 -1.63 -9.78
N TYR A 84 12.83 -1.57 -9.67
CA TYR A 84 11.96 -2.73 -9.89
C TYR A 84 12.23 -3.46 -11.19
N LYS A 85 12.31 -2.74 -12.31
CA LYS A 85 12.57 -3.32 -13.63
C LYS A 85 13.90 -4.10 -13.66
N GLU A 86 14.95 -3.59 -13.01
CA GLU A 86 16.26 -4.24 -12.95
C GLU A 86 16.23 -5.48 -12.04
N ILE A 87 15.54 -5.39 -10.89
CA ILE A 87 15.36 -6.53 -9.99
C ILE A 87 14.50 -7.62 -10.65
N ASN A 88 13.46 -7.26 -11.39
CA ASN A 88 12.67 -8.23 -12.14
C ASN A 88 13.54 -8.99 -13.16
N ALA A 89 14.43 -8.29 -13.88
CA ALA A 89 15.37 -8.94 -14.80
C ALA A 89 16.35 -9.90 -14.10
N LEU A 90 16.73 -9.62 -12.85
CA LEU A 90 17.57 -10.51 -12.05
C LEU A 90 16.81 -11.72 -11.50
N LEU A 91 15.54 -11.56 -11.14
CA LEU A 91 14.69 -12.64 -10.62
C LEU A 91 14.16 -13.56 -11.72
N GLU A 92 13.86 -13.01 -12.87
CA GLU A 92 13.25 -13.68 -14.02
C GLU A 92 14.07 -13.38 -15.30
N PRO A 93 15.30 -13.93 -15.40
CA PRO A 93 16.19 -13.63 -16.51
C PRO A 93 15.62 -14.14 -17.84
N GLU A 94 15.58 -13.28 -18.85
CA GLU A 94 15.26 -13.66 -20.21
C GLU A 94 16.45 -14.37 -20.86
N GLU A 95 16.18 -15.38 -21.68
CA GLU A 95 17.21 -16.16 -22.36
C GLU A 95 18.00 -15.27 -23.33
N GLY A 96 19.34 -15.31 -23.21
CA GLY A 96 20.25 -14.54 -24.09
C GLY A 96 20.51 -13.09 -23.67
N VAL A 97 19.92 -12.61 -22.57
CA VAL A 97 20.21 -11.27 -22.03
C VAL A 97 21.43 -11.29 -21.12
N ASP A 98 22.41 -10.44 -21.41
CA ASP A 98 23.58 -10.26 -20.53
C ASP A 98 23.19 -9.40 -19.31
N LEU A 99 23.33 -9.98 -18.11
CA LEU A 99 23.02 -9.35 -16.84
C LEU A 99 24.29 -9.05 -16.00
N THR A 100 25.47 -9.07 -16.60
CA THR A 100 26.74 -8.89 -15.89
C THR A 100 26.80 -7.54 -15.18
N ASP A 101 26.41 -6.46 -15.83
CA ASP A 101 26.40 -5.12 -15.24
C ASP A 101 25.39 -5.01 -14.08
N LEU A 102 24.21 -5.61 -14.23
CA LEU A 102 23.21 -5.63 -13.16
C LEU A 102 23.67 -6.45 -11.96
N LYS A 103 24.29 -7.60 -12.18
CA LYS A 103 24.86 -8.42 -11.11
C LYS A 103 25.95 -7.67 -10.35
N THR A 104 26.80 -6.94 -11.04
CA THR A 104 27.83 -6.08 -10.42
C THR A 104 27.19 -4.95 -9.61
N LYS A 105 26.20 -4.25 -10.18
CA LYS A 105 25.47 -3.15 -9.49
C LYS A 105 24.81 -3.64 -8.18
N TYR A 106 24.23 -4.84 -8.19
CA TYR A 106 23.47 -5.40 -7.08
C TYR A 106 24.25 -6.40 -6.24
N GLU A 107 25.59 -6.52 -6.41
CA GLU A 107 26.45 -7.49 -5.73
C GLU A 107 26.21 -7.55 -4.21
N ALA A 108 26.06 -6.39 -3.57
CA ALA A 108 25.86 -6.27 -2.12
C ALA A 108 24.57 -6.91 -1.58
N VAL A 109 23.60 -7.23 -2.44
CA VAL A 109 22.28 -7.78 -2.06
C VAL A 109 21.85 -8.96 -2.93
N LEU A 110 22.65 -9.33 -3.91
CA LEU A 110 22.31 -10.35 -4.91
C LEU A 110 21.99 -11.72 -4.30
N ASP A 111 22.70 -12.10 -3.27
CA ASP A 111 22.53 -13.36 -2.52
C ASP A 111 21.23 -13.42 -1.73
N GLN A 112 20.64 -12.27 -1.43
CA GLN A 112 19.39 -12.17 -0.67
C GLN A 112 18.14 -12.29 -1.57
N LEU A 113 18.24 -11.95 -2.85
CA LEU A 113 17.09 -11.92 -3.77
C LEU A 113 16.38 -13.28 -3.88
N PRO A 114 17.06 -14.43 -3.99
CA PRO A 114 16.39 -15.73 -4.03
C PRO A 114 15.60 -16.05 -2.76
N THR A 115 16.14 -15.69 -1.59
CA THR A 115 15.45 -15.89 -0.30
C THR A 115 14.24 -14.98 -0.17
N MET A 116 14.33 -13.75 -0.66
CA MET A 116 13.20 -12.82 -0.70
C MET A 116 12.10 -13.33 -1.63
N ASP A 117 12.44 -13.83 -2.81
CA ASP A 117 11.47 -14.42 -3.75
C ASP A 117 10.83 -15.70 -3.18
N GLU A 118 11.60 -16.59 -2.55
CA GLU A 118 11.04 -17.76 -1.87
C GLU A 118 10.03 -17.39 -0.79
N LEU A 119 10.36 -16.41 0.05
CA LEU A 119 9.42 -15.89 1.05
C LEU A 119 8.18 -15.31 0.40
N TYR A 120 8.33 -14.50 -0.64
CA TYR A 120 7.20 -13.93 -1.39
C TYR A 120 6.27 -15.03 -1.91
N ARG A 121 6.81 -16.08 -2.55
CA ARG A 121 6.01 -17.21 -3.07
C ARG A 121 5.24 -17.93 -1.97
N LYS A 122 5.84 -18.18 -0.82
CA LYS A 122 5.17 -18.75 0.36
C LYS A 122 4.03 -17.83 0.83
N ARG A 123 4.27 -16.52 0.91
CA ARG A 123 3.25 -15.54 1.29
C ARG A 123 2.08 -15.48 0.29
N LEU A 124 2.38 -15.59 -1.00
CA LEU A 124 1.37 -15.65 -2.05
C LEU A 124 0.44 -16.87 -1.90
N VAL A 125 0.99 -18.04 -1.56
CA VAL A 125 0.19 -19.24 -1.25
C VAL A 125 -0.75 -18.99 -0.08
N LEU A 126 -0.25 -18.42 1.02
CA LEU A 126 -1.08 -18.08 2.19
C LEU A 126 -2.14 -17.02 1.86
N ARG A 127 -1.80 -16.03 1.04
CA ARG A 127 -2.73 -14.99 0.56
C ARG A 127 -3.88 -15.61 -0.23
N LYS A 128 -3.58 -16.48 -1.19
CA LYS A 128 -4.57 -17.20 -1.99
C LYS A 128 -5.44 -18.13 -1.13
N ALA A 129 -4.82 -18.88 -0.22
CA ALA A 129 -5.55 -19.79 0.69
C ALA A 129 -6.56 -19.06 1.57
N ARG A 130 -6.30 -17.80 1.96
CA ARG A 130 -7.27 -16.97 2.70
C ARG A 130 -8.40 -16.44 1.81
N GLY A 131 -8.27 -16.49 0.49
CA GLY A 131 -9.22 -15.89 -0.45
C GLY A 131 -9.03 -14.39 -0.64
N ALA A 132 -7.81 -13.87 -0.40
CA ALA A 132 -7.52 -12.48 -0.70
C ALA A 132 -7.66 -12.25 -2.22
N MET A 133 -8.47 -11.25 -2.59
CA MET A 133 -8.79 -10.98 -3.98
C MET A 133 -7.61 -10.30 -4.67
N ASP A 134 -7.21 -10.83 -5.81
CA ASP A 134 -6.23 -10.22 -6.71
C ASP A 134 -6.98 -9.65 -7.93
N ILE A 135 -7.42 -8.42 -7.79
CA ILE A 135 -8.11 -7.70 -8.85
C ILE A 135 -7.06 -6.96 -9.67
N GLU A 136 -6.82 -7.45 -10.89
CA GLU A 136 -5.96 -6.72 -11.82
C GLU A 136 -6.56 -5.36 -12.14
N SER A 137 -5.88 -4.29 -11.74
CA SER A 137 -6.20 -2.95 -12.19
C SER A 137 -5.47 -2.69 -13.52
N ASN A 138 -6.24 -2.37 -14.57
CA ASN A 138 -5.67 -1.85 -15.80
C ASN A 138 -5.27 -0.39 -15.59
N GLU A 139 -4.27 -0.14 -14.74
CA GLU A 139 -3.74 1.20 -14.56
C GLU A 139 -2.99 1.63 -15.82
N ALA A 140 -3.42 2.75 -16.38
CA ALA A 140 -2.70 3.39 -17.48
C ALA A 140 -1.59 4.28 -16.92
N LYS A 141 -0.40 4.17 -17.52
CA LYS A 141 0.72 5.07 -17.27
C LYS A 141 0.86 5.99 -18.46
N LEU A 142 0.77 7.31 -18.22
CA LEU A 142 1.09 8.30 -19.23
C LEU A 142 2.61 8.37 -19.44
N VAL A 143 3.04 8.33 -20.69
CA VAL A 143 4.43 8.59 -21.09
C VAL A 143 4.52 10.05 -21.48
N MET A 144 5.36 10.80 -20.77
CA MET A 144 5.52 12.25 -20.98
C MET A 144 6.83 12.52 -21.73
N ASP A 145 6.84 13.51 -22.62
CA ASP A 145 8.06 14.05 -23.21
C ASP A 145 8.79 15.01 -22.25
N GLU A 146 9.94 15.54 -22.69
CA GLU A 146 10.75 16.51 -21.93
C GLU A 146 10.01 17.82 -21.65
N ASN A 147 8.97 18.15 -22.43
CA ASN A 147 8.15 19.33 -22.27
C ASN A 147 6.89 19.10 -21.42
N GLY A 148 6.74 17.90 -20.87
CA GLY A 148 5.58 17.51 -20.07
C GLY A 148 4.31 17.28 -20.90
N ARG A 149 4.42 16.94 -22.20
CA ARG A 149 3.29 16.53 -23.04
C ARG A 149 3.17 15.01 -23.01
N CYS A 150 1.96 14.51 -22.94
CA CYS A 150 1.71 13.08 -23.04
C CYS A 150 1.91 12.62 -24.48
N ILE A 151 2.82 11.68 -24.70
CA ILE A 151 3.15 11.14 -26.03
C ILE A 151 2.65 9.71 -26.22
N ASP A 152 2.34 9.00 -25.12
CA ASP A 152 1.82 7.63 -25.18
C ASP A 152 1.07 7.27 -23.89
N ILE A 153 0.23 6.25 -23.98
CA ILE A 153 -0.50 5.67 -22.84
C ILE A 153 -0.23 4.16 -22.83
N VAL A 154 0.56 3.72 -21.87
CA VAL A 154 0.94 2.31 -21.75
C VAL A 154 0.25 1.66 -20.54
N LYS A 155 -0.01 0.35 -20.62
CA LYS A 155 -0.43 -0.42 -19.47
C LYS A 155 0.71 -0.47 -18.44
N ARG A 156 0.40 -0.23 -17.19
CA ARG A 156 1.38 -0.41 -16.11
C ARG A 156 1.46 -1.89 -15.76
N ASP A 157 2.55 -2.52 -16.13
CA ASP A 157 2.83 -3.89 -15.71
C ASP A 157 3.40 -3.90 -14.28
N ARG A 158 2.97 -4.90 -13.51
CA ARG A 158 3.49 -5.19 -12.17
C ARG A 158 4.32 -6.46 -12.25
N GLY A 159 5.61 -6.33 -11.97
CA GLY A 159 6.52 -7.47 -11.94
C GLY A 159 6.59 -8.14 -10.55
N THR A 160 7.36 -9.20 -10.48
CA THR A 160 7.56 -9.99 -9.25
C THR A 160 8.14 -9.16 -8.12
N SER A 161 9.08 -8.25 -8.40
CA SER A 161 9.70 -7.43 -7.34
C SER A 161 8.73 -6.42 -6.72
N GLU A 162 7.82 -5.80 -7.51
CA GLU A 162 6.77 -4.94 -6.98
C GLU A 162 5.84 -5.70 -6.04
N CYS A 163 5.40 -6.90 -6.46
CA CYS A 163 4.51 -7.75 -5.68
C CYS A 163 5.21 -8.28 -4.41
N MET A 164 6.50 -8.61 -4.50
CA MET A 164 7.31 -9.04 -3.37
C MET A 164 7.42 -7.96 -2.28
N ILE A 165 7.75 -6.73 -2.67
CA ILE A 165 7.82 -5.61 -1.72
C ILE A 165 6.44 -5.29 -1.15
N GLU A 166 5.37 -5.38 -1.94
CA GLU A 166 3.99 -5.23 -1.43
C GLU A 166 3.70 -6.23 -0.32
N GLU A 167 4.01 -7.53 -0.50
CA GLU A 167 3.80 -8.54 0.54
C GLU A 167 4.60 -8.24 1.82
N PHE A 168 5.84 -7.76 1.71
CA PHE A 168 6.64 -7.38 2.88
C PHE A 168 6.07 -6.15 3.59
N MET A 169 5.55 -5.18 2.83
CA MET A 169 4.82 -4.05 3.42
C MET A 169 3.54 -4.50 4.12
N LEU A 170 2.79 -5.45 3.53
CA LEU A 170 1.59 -6.03 4.15
C LEU A 170 1.92 -6.69 5.49
N LEU A 171 3.02 -7.45 5.59
CA LEU A 171 3.48 -8.06 6.85
C LEU A 171 3.74 -7.01 7.94
N ALA A 172 4.50 -5.96 7.62
CA ALA A 172 4.80 -4.89 8.58
C ALA A 172 3.53 -4.12 9.01
N ASN A 173 2.63 -3.87 8.07
CA ASN A 173 1.34 -3.22 8.32
C ASN A 173 0.44 -4.07 9.23
N GLN A 174 0.42 -5.40 9.06
CA GLN A 174 -0.28 -6.33 9.95
C GLN A 174 0.30 -6.32 11.36
N CYS A 175 1.63 -6.35 11.49
CA CYS A 175 2.30 -6.26 12.79
C CYS A 175 1.93 -4.96 13.52
N ALA A 176 1.91 -3.83 12.82
CA ALA A 176 1.55 -2.54 13.40
C ALA A 176 0.09 -2.53 13.88
N ALA A 177 -0.85 -3.00 13.06
CA ALA A 177 -2.25 -3.11 13.44
C ALA A 177 -2.46 -4.02 14.66
N ASN A 178 -1.82 -5.18 14.65
CA ASN A 178 -1.86 -6.13 15.77
C ASN A 178 -1.27 -5.54 17.06
N ALA A 179 -0.17 -4.78 16.98
CA ALA A 179 0.42 -4.10 18.13
C ALA A 179 -0.58 -3.09 18.74
N GLY A 180 -1.23 -2.27 17.91
CA GLY A 180 -2.25 -1.33 18.37
C GLY A 180 -3.41 -2.03 19.09
N ARG A 181 -3.96 -3.09 18.48
CA ARG A 181 -5.07 -3.85 19.05
C ARG A 181 -4.70 -4.57 20.34
N THR A 182 -3.59 -5.29 20.35
CA THR A 182 -3.17 -6.11 21.50
C THR A 182 -2.87 -5.24 22.74
N ASN A 183 -2.26 -4.07 22.52
CA ASN A 183 -1.97 -3.13 23.59
C ASN A 183 -3.13 -2.18 23.90
N LYS A 184 -4.28 -2.35 23.25
CA LYS A 184 -5.46 -1.47 23.42
C LYS A 184 -5.09 0.02 23.24
N ALA A 185 -4.13 0.32 22.38
CA ALA A 185 -3.75 1.68 22.08
C ALA A 185 -4.78 2.32 21.12
N PRO A 186 -5.05 3.62 21.24
CA PRO A 186 -5.74 4.34 20.18
C PRO A 186 -4.90 4.26 18.91
N PHE A 187 -5.55 3.98 17.76
CA PHE A 187 -4.80 3.67 16.56
C PHE A 187 -5.54 4.15 15.31
N VAL A 188 -4.87 4.15 14.16
CA VAL A 188 -5.46 4.49 12.87
C VAL A 188 -5.45 3.24 12.00
N TYR A 189 -6.57 2.51 11.96
CA TYR A 189 -6.70 1.32 11.14
C TYR A 189 -7.09 1.66 9.71
N ARG A 190 -6.67 0.85 8.76
CA ARG A 190 -7.16 0.84 7.39
C ARG A 190 -8.22 -0.24 7.27
N VAL A 191 -9.46 0.16 7.20
CA VAL A 191 -10.62 -0.73 7.21
C VAL A 191 -11.26 -0.83 5.83
N HIS A 192 -11.74 -2.02 5.52
CA HIS A 192 -12.48 -2.29 4.29
C HIS A 192 -13.62 -3.23 4.65
N GLU A 193 -14.80 -2.68 4.78
CA GLU A 193 -15.99 -3.43 5.20
C GLU A 193 -16.51 -4.32 4.07
N ALA A 194 -17.30 -5.33 4.42
CA ALA A 194 -17.94 -6.19 3.43
C ALA A 194 -18.90 -5.39 2.54
N PRO A 195 -19.13 -5.85 1.30
CA PRO A 195 -20.12 -5.23 0.43
C PRO A 195 -21.53 -5.32 1.03
N ASP A 196 -22.40 -4.39 0.67
CA ASP A 196 -23.81 -4.43 1.07
C ASP A 196 -24.65 -5.28 0.09
N ALA A 197 -25.85 -5.65 0.54
CA ALA A 197 -26.75 -6.53 -0.23
C ALA A 197 -27.17 -5.92 -1.57
N GLU A 198 -27.43 -4.61 -1.63
CA GLU A 198 -27.83 -3.91 -2.87
C GLU A 198 -26.73 -3.99 -3.94
N LYS A 199 -25.47 -3.82 -3.53
CA LYS A 199 -24.33 -3.95 -4.45
C LYS A 199 -24.15 -5.39 -4.93
N MET A 200 -24.46 -6.37 -4.08
CA MET A 200 -24.43 -7.78 -4.46
C MET A 200 -25.52 -8.15 -5.47
N GLU A 201 -26.70 -7.58 -5.37
CA GLU A 201 -27.75 -7.74 -6.39
C GLU A 201 -27.31 -7.20 -7.74
N LYS A 202 -26.70 -6.00 -7.76
CA LYS A 202 -26.13 -5.41 -8.99
C LYS A 202 -25.01 -6.28 -9.59
N LEU A 203 -24.14 -6.84 -8.73
CA LEU A 203 -23.12 -7.79 -9.18
C LEU A 203 -23.78 -9.04 -9.81
N SER A 204 -24.78 -9.64 -9.14
CA SER A 204 -25.48 -10.82 -9.65
C SER A 204 -26.11 -10.56 -11.02
N ALA A 205 -26.72 -9.41 -11.24
CA ALA A 205 -27.24 -9.00 -12.53
C ALA A 205 -26.14 -8.88 -13.60
N THR A 206 -24.97 -8.32 -13.23
CA THR A 206 -23.83 -8.21 -14.14
C THR A 206 -23.30 -9.60 -14.52
N LEU A 207 -23.16 -10.51 -13.54
CA LEU A 207 -22.71 -11.88 -13.80
C LEU A 207 -23.66 -12.63 -14.72
N LEU A 208 -24.96 -12.50 -14.49
CA LEU A 208 -25.98 -13.11 -15.35
C LEU A 208 -25.90 -12.57 -16.78
N ALA A 209 -25.71 -11.27 -16.96
CA ALA A 209 -25.52 -10.67 -18.28
C ALA A 209 -24.26 -11.17 -18.99
N CYS A 210 -23.22 -11.57 -18.24
CA CYS A 210 -22.02 -12.22 -18.75
C CYS A 210 -22.20 -13.74 -19.02
N GLY A 211 -23.39 -14.29 -18.81
CA GLY A 211 -23.67 -15.72 -18.97
C GLY A 211 -23.25 -16.58 -17.79
N LEU A 212 -22.88 -15.96 -16.65
CA LEU A 212 -22.48 -16.65 -15.42
C LEU A 212 -23.66 -16.71 -14.46
N ASN A 213 -24.09 -17.92 -14.14
CA ASN A 213 -25.10 -18.16 -13.11
C ASN A 213 -24.42 -18.45 -11.77
N ALA A 214 -23.71 -17.45 -11.23
CA ALA A 214 -23.04 -17.59 -9.96
C ALA A 214 -24.05 -17.64 -8.81
N LYS A 215 -24.23 -18.82 -8.23
CA LYS A 215 -25.06 -19.02 -7.02
C LYS A 215 -24.16 -18.95 -5.79
N PHE A 216 -24.14 -17.82 -5.13
CA PHE A 216 -23.47 -17.68 -3.85
C PHE A 216 -24.26 -18.38 -2.75
N LYS A 217 -23.56 -18.96 -1.77
CA LYS A 217 -24.19 -19.65 -0.64
C LYS A 217 -24.96 -18.69 0.27
N ASN A 218 -24.50 -17.46 0.35
CA ASN A 218 -25.09 -16.40 1.19
C ASN A 218 -25.37 -15.15 0.33
N PRO A 219 -26.27 -14.25 0.79
CA PRO A 219 -26.53 -12.97 0.12
C PRO A 219 -25.26 -12.12 -0.09
N ILE A 220 -24.31 -12.21 0.84
CA ILE A 220 -22.96 -11.65 0.71
C ILE A 220 -22.01 -12.82 0.51
N PRO A 221 -21.37 -12.96 -0.68
CA PRO A 221 -20.42 -14.05 -0.93
C PRO A 221 -19.21 -13.93 -0.02
N THR A 222 -18.60 -15.07 0.24
CA THR A 222 -17.31 -15.12 0.92
C THR A 222 -16.20 -14.60 0.01
N GLN A 223 -15.10 -14.18 0.59
CA GLN A 223 -13.92 -13.75 -0.16
C GLN A 223 -13.38 -14.87 -1.08
N LEU A 224 -13.44 -16.13 -0.60
CA LEU A 224 -13.04 -17.31 -1.40
C LEU A 224 -13.93 -17.49 -2.64
N GLU A 225 -15.26 -17.30 -2.52
CA GLU A 225 -16.16 -17.39 -3.67
C GLU A 225 -15.86 -16.29 -4.71
N LEU A 226 -15.58 -15.07 -4.27
CA LEU A 226 -15.21 -13.98 -5.17
C LEU A 226 -13.82 -14.17 -5.79
N ALA A 227 -12.84 -14.64 -5.02
CA ALA A 227 -11.51 -14.95 -5.52
C ALA A 227 -11.54 -16.06 -6.57
N ALA A 228 -12.32 -17.14 -6.32
CA ALA A 228 -12.51 -18.20 -7.30
C ALA A 228 -13.14 -17.69 -8.59
N LEU A 229 -14.12 -16.79 -8.51
CA LEU A 229 -14.75 -16.19 -9.70
C LEU A 229 -13.79 -15.30 -10.48
N LEU A 230 -12.93 -14.55 -9.80
CA LEU A 230 -11.88 -13.76 -10.45
C LEU A 230 -10.88 -14.67 -11.18
N ASP A 231 -10.45 -15.75 -10.55
CA ASP A 231 -9.50 -16.70 -11.17
C ASP A 231 -10.13 -17.46 -12.33
N GLU A 232 -11.38 -17.91 -12.20
CA GLU A 232 -12.12 -18.61 -13.24
C GLU A 232 -12.29 -17.76 -14.51
N THR A 233 -12.54 -16.48 -14.36
CA THR A 233 -12.79 -15.57 -15.49
C THR A 233 -11.52 -14.94 -16.05
N ARG A 234 -10.37 -15.18 -15.47
CA ARG A 234 -9.07 -14.66 -15.91
C ARG A 234 -8.71 -15.16 -17.31
N GLY A 235 -8.32 -14.25 -18.20
CA GLY A 235 -8.00 -14.53 -19.59
C GLY A 235 -9.21 -14.78 -20.50
N GLN A 236 -10.43 -14.74 -19.97
CA GLN A 236 -11.65 -14.88 -20.77
C GLN A 236 -12.16 -13.53 -21.28
N PRO A 237 -12.95 -13.49 -22.37
CA PRO A 237 -13.54 -12.23 -22.88
C PRO A 237 -14.41 -11.49 -21.84
N ILE A 238 -14.97 -12.21 -20.87
CA ILE A 238 -15.81 -11.67 -19.80
C ILE A 238 -15.01 -11.16 -18.58
N GLN A 239 -13.68 -11.29 -18.57
CA GLN A 239 -12.84 -10.87 -17.46
C GLN A 239 -13.09 -9.42 -17.06
N ILE A 240 -13.03 -8.48 -18.01
CA ILE A 240 -13.16 -7.05 -17.72
C ILE A 240 -14.51 -6.70 -17.07
N PRO A 241 -15.68 -7.07 -17.64
CA PRO A 241 -16.96 -6.76 -16.99
C PRO A 241 -17.13 -7.45 -15.65
N VAL A 242 -16.69 -8.70 -15.47
CA VAL A 242 -16.79 -9.43 -14.21
C VAL A 242 -15.89 -8.79 -13.15
N HIS A 243 -14.60 -8.59 -13.40
CA HIS A 243 -13.65 -7.97 -12.47
C HIS A 243 -14.07 -6.55 -12.08
N THR A 244 -14.54 -5.76 -13.07
CA THR A 244 -15.07 -4.41 -12.83
C THR A 244 -16.35 -4.47 -12.00
N GLY A 245 -17.25 -5.41 -12.26
CA GLY A 245 -18.47 -5.64 -11.50
C GLY A 245 -18.16 -5.96 -10.02
N ILE A 246 -17.24 -6.87 -9.77
CA ILE A 246 -16.76 -7.21 -8.43
C ILE A 246 -16.15 -5.98 -7.75
N LEU A 247 -15.23 -5.27 -8.41
CA LEU A 247 -14.61 -4.07 -7.84
C LEU A 247 -15.62 -2.99 -7.46
N ARG A 248 -16.61 -2.72 -8.32
CA ARG A 248 -17.67 -1.73 -8.06
C ARG A 248 -18.63 -2.13 -6.95
N SER A 249 -18.78 -3.44 -6.70
CA SER A 249 -19.60 -3.94 -5.61
C SER A 249 -18.93 -3.79 -4.25
N MET A 250 -17.61 -3.65 -4.20
CA MET A 250 -16.86 -3.48 -2.95
C MET A 250 -17.18 -2.14 -2.28
N GLN A 251 -17.07 -2.10 -0.96
CA GLN A 251 -17.00 -0.85 -0.22
C GLN A 251 -15.65 -0.16 -0.47
N LYS A 252 -15.59 1.16 -0.24
CA LYS A 252 -14.31 1.86 -0.29
C LYS A 252 -13.56 1.65 1.03
N ALA A 253 -12.28 1.30 0.93
CA ALA A 253 -11.42 1.29 2.10
C ALA A 253 -11.29 2.73 2.65
N ARG A 254 -11.25 2.85 3.99
CA ARG A 254 -11.13 4.13 4.71
C ARG A 254 -10.26 3.97 5.94
N TYR A 255 -9.92 5.07 6.59
CA TYR A 255 -9.28 5.02 7.90
C TYR A 255 -10.33 5.10 9.00
N ALA A 256 -10.09 4.39 10.10
CA ALA A 256 -10.97 4.37 11.27
C ALA A 256 -10.16 4.11 12.55
N PRO A 257 -10.60 4.64 13.70
CA PRO A 257 -9.95 4.35 14.98
C PRO A 257 -10.28 2.96 15.53
N GLN A 258 -11.28 2.27 14.96
CA GLN A 258 -11.67 0.90 15.35
C GLN A 258 -11.17 -0.13 14.34
N PRO A 259 -10.72 -1.32 14.79
CA PRO A 259 -10.28 -2.42 13.94
C PRO A 259 -11.49 -3.18 13.35
N LEU A 260 -12.08 -2.70 12.28
CA LEU A 260 -13.24 -3.31 11.62
C LEU A 260 -12.86 -4.37 10.57
N GLY A 261 -11.57 -4.71 10.47
CA GLY A 261 -11.06 -5.66 9.49
C GLY A 261 -10.87 -5.09 8.09
N HIS A 262 -10.29 -5.90 7.23
CA HIS A 262 -10.07 -5.55 5.82
C HIS A 262 -10.57 -6.66 4.91
N TYR A 263 -11.80 -6.54 4.40
CA TYR A 263 -12.48 -7.57 3.62
C TYR A 263 -11.67 -8.03 2.40
N GLY A 264 -11.17 -7.11 1.57
CA GLY A 264 -10.44 -7.47 0.35
C GLY A 264 -9.09 -8.15 0.59
N LEU A 265 -8.41 -7.89 1.73
CA LEU A 265 -7.16 -8.56 2.11
C LEU A 265 -7.40 -9.79 2.99
N VAL A 266 -8.62 -10.02 3.45
CA VAL A 266 -9.00 -11.07 4.40
C VAL A 266 -8.15 -11.01 5.67
N LEU A 267 -8.08 -9.82 6.26
CA LEU A 267 -7.29 -9.54 7.46
C LEU A 267 -8.20 -9.00 8.55
N ALA A 268 -8.04 -9.55 9.76
CA ALA A 268 -8.79 -9.09 10.94
C ALA A 268 -8.35 -7.68 11.37
N ASP A 269 -7.06 -7.41 11.27
CA ASP A 269 -6.45 -6.12 11.63
C ASP A 269 -5.53 -5.66 10.50
N TYR A 270 -5.67 -4.43 10.08
CA TYR A 270 -4.79 -3.83 9.09
C TYR A 270 -4.62 -2.34 9.34
N ALA A 271 -3.42 -1.84 9.16
CA ALA A 271 -3.10 -0.43 9.27
C ALA A 271 -2.00 -0.06 8.28
N HIS A 272 -1.87 1.17 7.93
CA HIS A 272 -0.78 1.67 7.09
C HIS A 272 0.35 2.18 7.98
N PHE A 273 1.51 1.54 7.95
CA PHE A 273 2.68 1.87 8.75
C PHE A 273 3.91 2.20 7.89
N THR A 274 4.00 1.64 6.69
CA THR A 274 5.25 1.58 5.92
C THR A 274 5.58 2.82 5.11
N SER A 275 4.73 3.86 5.08
CA SER A 275 4.94 5.04 4.23
C SER A 275 4.67 6.38 4.94
N PRO A 276 5.35 6.70 6.08
CA PRO A 276 5.07 7.90 6.87
C PRO A 276 5.44 9.23 6.19
N ILE A 277 6.25 9.18 5.13
CA ILE A 277 6.63 10.36 4.35
C ILE A 277 5.47 10.89 3.50
N ARG A 278 4.60 9.98 3.03
CA ARG A 278 3.55 10.30 2.06
C ARG A 278 2.12 10.06 2.55
N ARG A 279 1.93 9.49 3.74
CA ARG A 279 0.62 9.26 4.34
C ARG A 279 0.63 9.63 5.82
N TYR A 280 -0.27 10.50 6.22
CA TYR A 280 -0.36 10.94 7.60
C TYR A 280 -0.78 9.83 8.60
N PRO A 281 -1.68 8.87 8.24
CA PRO A 281 -1.98 7.75 9.12
C PRO A 281 -0.75 6.96 9.55
N ASP A 282 0.19 6.71 8.64
CA ASP A 282 1.45 6.03 8.95
C ASP A 282 2.27 6.85 9.96
N LEU A 283 2.37 8.17 9.75
CA LEU A 283 3.07 9.06 10.67
C LEU A 283 2.41 9.11 12.05
N ALA A 284 1.08 9.11 12.11
CA ALA A 284 0.31 9.05 13.35
C ALA A 284 0.60 7.75 14.13
N ILE A 285 0.62 6.62 13.42
CA ILE A 285 0.95 5.31 13.98
C ILE A 285 2.39 5.28 14.51
N HIS A 286 3.37 5.84 13.78
CA HIS A 286 4.75 5.94 14.25
C HIS A 286 4.86 6.69 15.58
N ARG A 287 4.07 7.73 15.80
CA ARG A 287 4.03 8.46 17.07
C ARG A 287 3.49 7.59 18.20
N ILE A 288 2.34 6.96 17.99
CA ILE A 288 1.70 6.10 18.98
C ILE A 288 2.63 4.93 19.37
N LEU A 289 3.22 4.25 18.36
CA LEU A 289 4.17 3.17 18.59
C LEU A 289 5.44 3.66 19.31
N THR A 290 5.88 4.89 19.06
CA THR A 290 7.02 5.49 19.78
C THR A 290 6.72 5.62 21.27
N GLU A 291 5.54 6.12 21.64
CA GLU A 291 5.14 6.25 23.04
C GLU A 291 4.94 4.88 23.71
N MET A 292 4.45 3.89 22.96
CA MET A 292 4.40 2.50 23.44
C MET A 292 5.81 1.96 23.73
N LEU A 293 6.79 2.23 22.87
CA LEU A 293 8.20 1.83 23.10
C LEU A 293 8.85 2.58 24.29
N ASN A 294 8.41 3.81 24.55
CA ASN A 294 8.83 4.59 25.71
C ASN A 294 8.19 4.08 27.03
N GLY A 295 7.34 3.07 26.97
CA GLY A 295 6.69 2.48 28.15
C GLY A 295 5.46 3.22 28.64
N VAL A 296 4.88 4.11 27.83
CA VAL A 296 3.63 4.82 28.17
C VAL A 296 2.49 3.81 28.31
N SER A 297 1.75 3.88 29.41
CA SER A 297 0.66 2.93 29.69
C SER A 297 -0.51 3.08 28.71
N ALA A 298 -1.27 1.99 28.49
CA ALA A 298 -2.45 2.02 27.62
C ALA A 298 -3.49 3.08 28.04
N SER A 299 -3.69 3.28 29.35
CA SER A 299 -4.59 4.30 29.86
C SER A 299 -4.12 5.72 29.60
N GLN A 300 -2.81 5.97 29.62
CA GLN A 300 -2.24 7.26 29.25
C GLN A 300 -2.36 7.48 27.74
N LEU A 301 -2.01 6.47 26.93
CA LEU A 301 -2.18 6.54 25.48
C LEU A 301 -3.63 6.86 25.10
N GLN A 302 -4.61 6.24 25.76
CA GLN A 302 -6.03 6.53 25.52
C GLN A 302 -6.37 7.99 25.81
N ARG A 303 -5.84 8.58 26.88
CA ARG A 303 -6.08 10.00 27.20
C ARG A 303 -5.44 10.94 26.17
N ASP A 304 -4.21 10.62 25.74
CA ASP A 304 -3.40 11.55 24.95
C ASP A 304 -3.65 11.44 23.45
N PHE A 305 -4.04 10.25 22.96
CA PHE A 305 -4.10 9.96 21.51
C PHE A 305 -5.46 9.53 20.99
N ASN A 306 -6.50 9.34 21.83
CA ASN A 306 -7.79 8.87 21.32
C ASN A 306 -8.43 9.88 20.36
N GLU A 307 -8.51 11.14 20.74
CA GLU A 307 -9.03 12.21 19.87
C GLU A 307 -8.13 12.40 18.64
N PHE A 308 -6.82 12.38 18.81
CA PHE A 308 -5.86 12.46 17.72
C PHE A 308 -6.04 11.34 16.69
N ALA A 309 -6.19 10.09 17.11
CA ALA A 309 -6.39 8.95 16.21
C ALA A 309 -7.72 9.07 15.43
N GLN A 310 -8.78 9.57 16.08
CA GLN A 310 -10.04 9.83 15.42
C GLN A 310 -9.91 10.93 14.36
N GLN A 311 -9.36 12.09 14.74
CA GLN A 311 -9.16 13.22 13.81
C GLN A 311 -8.25 12.83 12.64
N ALA A 312 -7.16 12.09 12.89
CA ALA A 312 -6.26 11.60 11.86
C ALA A 312 -6.98 10.64 10.89
N SER A 313 -7.86 9.77 11.40
CA SER A 313 -8.65 8.84 10.58
C SER A 313 -9.63 9.57 9.66
N GLU A 314 -10.39 10.50 10.20
CA GLU A 314 -11.39 11.29 9.47
C GLU A 314 -10.74 12.18 8.40
N LYS A 315 -9.71 12.94 8.78
CA LYS A 315 -8.98 13.85 7.89
C LYS A 315 -8.33 13.07 6.75
N SER A 316 -7.63 11.98 7.06
CA SER A 316 -6.94 11.18 6.06
C SER A 316 -7.90 10.52 5.06
N SER A 317 -9.04 9.99 5.52
CA SER A 317 -10.06 9.42 4.63
C SER A 317 -10.62 10.48 3.67
N LYS A 318 -10.86 11.68 4.17
CA LYS A 318 -11.40 12.80 3.39
C LYS A 318 -10.39 13.31 2.35
N GLN A 319 -9.13 13.48 2.76
CA GLN A 319 -8.08 13.99 1.88
C GLN A 319 -7.64 12.95 0.85
N GLU A 320 -7.62 11.65 1.17
CA GLU A 320 -7.35 10.59 0.21
C GLU A 320 -8.35 10.63 -0.95
N VAL A 321 -9.64 10.74 -0.66
CA VAL A 321 -10.67 10.84 -1.70
C VAL A 321 -10.49 12.10 -2.55
N ALA A 322 -10.16 13.24 -1.93
CA ALA A 322 -9.90 14.48 -2.65
C ALA A 322 -8.66 14.36 -3.56
N ALA A 323 -7.56 13.80 -3.03
CA ALA A 323 -6.32 13.58 -3.77
C ALA A 323 -6.50 12.69 -4.99
N VAL A 324 -7.21 11.57 -4.85
CA VAL A 324 -7.53 10.65 -5.96
C VAL A 324 -8.38 11.37 -7.01
N ARG A 325 -9.41 12.11 -6.60
CA ARG A 325 -10.27 12.86 -7.53
C ARG A 325 -9.48 13.89 -8.33
N ILE A 326 -8.61 14.64 -7.67
CA ILE A 326 -7.76 15.67 -8.31
C ILE A 326 -6.79 15.00 -9.29
N ALA A 327 -6.11 13.93 -8.89
CA ALA A 327 -5.16 13.21 -9.73
C ALA A 327 -5.84 12.63 -10.98
N VAL A 328 -6.99 12.00 -10.84
CA VAL A 328 -7.78 11.44 -11.97
C VAL A 328 -8.23 12.56 -12.92
N SER A 329 -8.75 13.67 -12.39
CA SER A 329 -9.18 14.82 -13.22
C SER A 329 -8.01 15.41 -14.01
N TYR A 330 -6.83 15.52 -13.39
CA TYR A 330 -5.62 16.02 -14.05
C TYR A 330 -5.14 15.07 -15.16
N THR A 331 -5.10 13.77 -14.88
CA THR A 331 -4.73 12.74 -15.86
C THR A 331 -5.66 12.77 -17.07
N HIS A 332 -6.96 12.93 -16.82
CA HIS A 332 -7.97 13.04 -17.89
C HIS A 332 -7.76 14.28 -18.76
N LEU A 333 -7.49 15.44 -18.12
CA LEU A 333 -7.20 16.68 -18.83
C LEU A 333 -5.96 16.54 -19.72
N ARG A 334 -4.88 15.98 -19.19
CA ARG A 334 -3.63 15.76 -19.94
C ARG A 334 -3.80 14.79 -21.12
N ALA A 335 -4.58 13.73 -20.94
CA ALA A 335 -4.89 12.79 -22.02
C ALA A 335 -5.70 13.45 -23.15
N HIS A 336 -6.64 14.34 -22.81
CA HIS A 336 -7.42 15.10 -23.80
C HIS A 336 -6.58 16.15 -24.55
N GLU A 337 -5.64 16.80 -23.89
CA GLU A 337 -4.71 17.73 -24.57
C GLU A 337 -3.90 17.03 -25.67
N THR A 338 -3.54 15.76 -25.46
CA THR A 338 -2.85 14.93 -26.47
C THR A 338 -3.76 14.57 -27.63
N ALA A 339 -5.01 14.13 -27.36
CA ALA A 339 -5.97 13.77 -28.39
C ALA A 339 -6.43 14.97 -29.26
N ALA A 340 -6.35 16.20 -28.74
CA ALA A 340 -6.67 17.42 -29.50
C ALA A 340 -5.50 17.90 -30.38
N ASN A 341 -4.28 17.37 -30.18
CA ASN A 341 -3.07 17.74 -30.92
C ASN A 341 -2.61 16.66 -31.92
N LEU A 342 -3.32 15.53 -32.03
CA LEU A 342 -3.21 14.49 -33.05
C LEU A 342 -4.30 14.67 -34.11
#